data_83864ea708fc5fbd4ba3038c8cc669fe
#
_entry.id   83864ea708fc5fbd4ba3038c8cc669fe
#
_cell.length_a   1.000
_cell.length_b   1.000
_cell.length_c   1.000
_cell.angle_alpha   90.00
_cell.angle_beta   90.00
_cell.angle_gamma   90.00
#
_symmetry.space_group_name_H-M   'P 1'
#
loop_
_entity.id
_entity.type
_entity.pdbx_description
1 polymer ?
#
loop_
_entity_poly.entity_id
_entity_poly.type
_entity_poly.pdbx_seq_one_letter_code
_entity_poly.pdbx_strand_id
1 'polypeptide(L)'
;EIINPILPCKMEGYNEARFCFNQTAQQKQVSGEGLRTACGLRDDLLLDTLILQAGETMVFFTLDIAIAEQRFTDACRKAVSEACGLDVSHICVSCSHTHNSPVVSHGMNGELDPDLEYWERIQDKMIYSAKWALRHLREAQATLDQVTINGFYNNRNRPGEEYNDRCEILTLRTADGLPLVQLLNLACHPTILGAQNLYITADFFGVLRRSV
;
A
#
# COMPACT_ATOMS: atom_id res chain seq x y z
N GLU A 1 1.77 7.07 9.61
CA GLU A 1 3.12 6.64 10.02
C GLU A 1 4.02 6.42 8.80
N ILE A 2 5.26 6.86 8.88
CA ILE A 2 6.28 6.58 7.86
C ILE A 2 6.83 5.16 8.07
N ILE A 3 6.85 4.36 6.99
CA ILE A 3 7.35 2.98 7.01
C ILE A 3 8.56 2.77 6.09
N ASN A 4 9.43 3.75 5.97
CA ASN A 4 10.62 3.64 5.13
C ASN A 4 11.55 2.50 5.58
N PRO A 5 12.16 1.76 4.63
CA PRO A 5 13.16 0.75 4.96
C PRO A 5 14.49 1.36 5.38
N ILE A 6 15.36 0.52 5.95
CA ILE A 6 16.78 0.80 6.05
C ILE A 6 17.42 0.50 4.69
N LEU A 7 18.19 1.43 4.16
CA LEU A 7 18.87 1.28 2.87
C LEU A 7 20.31 0.78 3.04
N PRO A 8 20.86 0.04 2.07
CA PRO A 8 20.17 -0.49 0.89
C PRO A 8 19.23 -1.65 1.21
N CYS A 9 18.14 -1.81 0.47
CA CYS A 9 17.20 -2.92 0.63
C CYS A 9 16.80 -3.52 -0.72
N LYS A 10 16.34 -4.76 -0.72
CA LYS A 10 15.75 -5.39 -1.91
C LYS A 10 14.34 -4.86 -2.15
N MET A 11 14.00 -4.65 -3.42
CA MET A 11 12.71 -4.12 -3.84
C MET A 11 11.85 -5.20 -4.48
N GLU A 12 10.56 -5.20 -4.12
CA GLU A 12 9.55 -6.09 -4.68
C GLU A 12 8.85 -5.49 -5.91
N GLY A 13 8.09 -6.31 -6.62
CA GLY A 13 7.17 -5.90 -7.69
C GLY A 13 7.65 -6.15 -9.11
N TYR A 14 8.92 -6.04 -9.39
CA TYR A 14 9.55 -6.37 -10.68
C TYR A 14 10.59 -7.46 -10.48
N ASN A 15 10.17 -8.71 -10.43
CA ASN A 15 11.08 -9.86 -10.33
C ASN A 15 11.46 -10.40 -11.73
N GLU A 16 12.61 -11.05 -11.83
CA GLU A 16 13.19 -11.51 -13.09
C GLU A 16 12.28 -12.41 -13.93
N ALA A 17 11.54 -13.31 -13.30
CA ALA A 17 10.72 -14.29 -14.00
C ALA A 17 9.68 -13.69 -14.95
N ARG A 18 9.22 -12.46 -14.69
CA ARG A 18 8.25 -11.77 -15.54
C ARG A 18 8.89 -10.99 -16.69
N PHE A 19 10.19 -10.71 -16.61
CA PHE A 19 10.90 -9.85 -17.57
C PHE A 19 11.74 -10.62 -18.58
N CYS A 20 11.96 -11.92 -18.38
CA CYS A 20 12.79 -12.73 -19.26
C CYS A 20 12.31 -12.81 -20.71
N PHE A 21 11.04 -12.52 -20.98
CA PHE A 21 10.50 -12.64 -22.33
C PHE A 21 10.64 -11.42 -23.22
N ASN A 22 10.89 -10.21 -22.66
CA ASN A 22 10.90 -8.97 -23.44
C ASN A 22 11.97 -7.95 -23.03
N GLN A 23 13.03 -8.33 -22.30
CA GLN A 23 14.03 -7.37 -21.86
C GLN A 23 15.18 -7.18 -22.85
N THR A 24 15.52 -5.89 -23.08
CA THR A 24 16.81 -5.51 -23.69
C THR A 24 17.98 -5.88 -22.76
N ALA A 25 19.20 -6.02 -23.32
CA ALA A 25 20.40 -6.32 -22.53
C ALA A 25 20.62 -5.33 -21.35
N GLN A 26 20.20 -4.09 -21.52
CA GLN A 26 20.29 -3.03 -20.53
C GLN A 26 19.32 -3.21 -19.36
N GLN A 27 18.12 -3.71 -19.63
CA GLN A 27 17.12 -4.05 -18.60
C GLN A 27 17.55 -5.27 -17.79
N LYS A 28 18.18 -6.26 -18.43
CA LYS A 28 18.79 -7.41 -17.74
C LYS A 28 19.93 -7.00 -16.79
N GLN A 29 20.66 -5.95 -17.13
CA GLN A 29 21.76 -5.43 -16.30
C GLN A 29 21.26 -4.69 -15.06
N VAL A 30 20.08 -4.06 -15.13
CA VAL A 30 19.43 -3.38 -14.00
C VAL A 30 18.74 -4.38 -13.05
N SER A 31 18.18 -5.47 -13.59
CA SER A 31 17.53 -6.51 -12.76
C SER A 31 18.53 -7.46 -12.09
N GLY A 32 19.76 -7.58 -12.62
CA GLY A 32 20.80 -8.48 -12.09
C GLY A 32 20.35 -9.94 -11.96
N GLU A 33 21.12 -10.76 -11.30
CA GLU A 33 20.67 -12.07 -10.82
C GLU A 33 19.85 -11.90 -9.55
N GLY A 34 18.56 -11.51 -9.67
CA GLY A 34 17.68 -11.34 -8.53
C GLY A 34 16.94 -9.99 -8.49
N LEU A 35 16.49 -9.61 -7.33
CA LEU A 35 15.70 -8.40 -7.10
C LEU A 35 16.52 -7.12 -7.25
N ARG A 36 15.86 -6.05 -7.70
CA ARG A 36 16.42 -4.69 -7.67
C ARG A 36 16.85 -4.33 -6.25
N THR A 37 17.92 -3.58 -6.13
CA THR A 37 18.38 -3.03 -4.85
C THR A 37 18.14 -1.52 -4.84
N ALA A 38 17.40 -1.05 -3.85
CA ALA A 38 17.15 0.38 -3.67
C ALA A 38 18.43 1.11 -3.26
N CYS A 39 18.70 2.23 -3.93
CA CYS A 39 19.85 3.11 -3.64
C CYS A 39 19.47 4.41 -2.93
N GLY A 40 18.17 4.68 -2.76
CA GLY A 40 17.69 5.90 -2.10
C GLY A 40 16.17 5.93 -1.96
N LEU A 41 15.69 7.01 -1.36
CA LEU A 41 14.27 7.34 -1.21
C LEU A 41 13.92 8.46 -2.19
N ARG A 42 12.80 8.34 -2.88
CA ARG A 42 12.18 9.40 -3.66
C ARG A 42 11.08 10.11 -2.89
N ASP A 43 10.25 9.35 -2.21
CA ASP A 43 9.23 9.81 -1.28
C ASP A 43 8.97 8.75 -0.20
N ASP A 44 8.35 9.18 0.90
CA ASP A 44 8.06 8.30 2.03
C ASP A 44 7.01 7.26 1.67
N LEU A 45 7.24 6.02 2.12
CA LEU A 45 6.22 5.00 2.20
C LEU A 45 5.39 5.23 3.47
N LEU A 46 4.08 5.17 3.34
CA LEU A 46 3.17 5.43 4.44
C LEU A 46 2.39 4.18 4.87
N LEU A 47 2.08 4.16 6.15
CA LEU A 47 1.04 3.37 6.78
C LEU A 47 -0.06 4.34 7.19
N ASP A 48 -1.21 4.25 6.57
CA ASP A 48 -2.41 4.98 6.95
C ASP A 48 -3.33 4.11 7.80
N THR A 49 -3.92 4.70 8.83
CA THR A 49 -4.83 4.02 9.76
C THR A 49 -6.14 4.80 9.85
N LEU A 50 -7.24 4.14 9.50
CA LEU A 50 -8.58 4.65 9.67
C LEU A 50 -9.37 3.75 10.62
N ILE A 51 -9.98 4.34 11.63
CA ILE A 51 -10.90 3.65 12.53
C ILE A 51 -12.29 4.23 12.38
N LEU A 52 -13.26 3.37 12.08
CA LEU A 52 -14.68 3.71 12.03
C LEU A 52 -15.39 3.02 13.19
N GLN A 53 -16.15 3.79 13.97
CA GLN A 53 -16.96 3.28 15.06
C GLN A 53 -18.43 3.70 14.87
N ALA A 54 -19.28 2.70 14.62
CA ALA A 54 -20.71 2.88 14.47
C ALA A 54 -21.44 1.63 15.01
N GLY A 55 -21.50 1.50 16.34
CA GLY A 55 -21.89 0.27 17.03
C GLY A 55 -20.69 -0.67 17.20
N GLU A 56 -20.14 -1.15 16.09
CA GLU A 56 -18.88 -1.92 16.07
C GLU A 56 -17.70 -1.02 15.71
N THR A 57 -16.48 -1.49 16.01
CA THR A 57 -15.24 -0.78 15.68
C THR A 57 -14.50 -1.51 14.58
N MET A 58 -14.35 -0.89 13.43
CA MET A 58 -13.59 -1.39 12.28
C MET A 58 -12.28 -0.63 12.13
N VAL A 59 -11.20 -1.33 11.87
CA VAL A 59 -9.88 -0.76 11.63
C VAL A 59 -9.41 -1.07 10.23
N PHE A 60 -9.01 -0.04 9.49
CA PHE A 60 -8.47 -0.15 8.15
C PHE A 60 -7.04 0.34 8.12
N PHE A 61 -6.15 -0.51 7.65
CA PHE A 61 -4.76 -0.15 7.37
C PHE A 61 -4.53 -0.17 5.86
N THR A 62 -3.87 0.86 5.36
CA THR A 62 -3.33 0.90 4.00
C THR A 62 -1.83 1.13 4.07
N LEU A 63 -1.06 0.25 3.43
CA LEU A 63 0.40 0.28 3.45
C LEU A 63 0.95 0.52 2.04
N ASP A 64 2.02 1.29 1.92
CA ASP A 64 2.77 1.44 0.67
C ASP A 64 3.78 0.29 0.53
N ILE A 65 3.26 -0.90 0.28
CA ILE A 65 4.02 -2.11 -0.03
C ILE A 65 3.46 -2.77 -1.28
N ALA A 66 4.24 -3.65 -1.90
CA ALA A 66 3.85 -4.30 -3.15
C ALA A 66 2.77 -5.37 -2.92
N ILE A 67 2.95 -6.24 -1.94
CA ILE A 67 2.06 -7.36 -1.67
C ILE A 67 1.85 -7.50 -0.17
N ALA A 68 0.61 -7.46 0.27
CA ALA A 68 0.20 -7.78 1.63
C ALA A 68 -0.24 -9.25 1.68
N GLU A 69 0.73 -10.18 1.70
CA GLU A 69 0.43 -11.61 1.70
C GLU A 69 -0.28 -12.06 2.99
N GLN A 70 -0.98 -13.19 2.93
CA GLN A 70 -1.80 -13.67 4.04
C GLN A 70 -1.01 -13.86 5.34
N ARG A 71 0.18 -14.43 5.30
CA ARG A 71 1.01 -14.65 6.50
C ARG A 71 1.34 -13.34 7.21
N PHE A 72 1.72 -12.33 6.44
CA PHE A 72 2.00 -10.99 6.95
C PHE A 72 0.73 -10.35 7.54
N THR A 73 -0.36 -10.35 6.78
CA THR A 73 -1.61 -9.72 7.22
C THR A 73 -2.21 -10.40 8.45
N ASP A 74 -2.18 -11.73 8.52
CA ASP A 74 -2.69 -12.47 9.67
C ASP A 74 -1.85 -12.20 10.93
N ALA A 75 -0.51 -12.14 10.82
CA ALA A 75 0.37 -11.77 11.92
C ALA A 75 0.08 -10.35 12.44
N CYS A 76 -0.03 -9.37 11.52
CA CYS A 76 -0.35 -7.99 11.86
C CYS A 76 -1.73 -7.84 12.50
N ARG A 77 -2.76 -8.46 11.91
CA ARG A 77 -4.13 -8.43 12.43
C ARG A 77 -4.21 -9.02 13.84
N LYS A 78 -3.56 -10.17 14.05
CA LYS A 78 -3.49 -10.80 15.38
C LYS A 78 -2.82 -9.89 16.40
N ALA A 79 -1.67 -9.32 16.10
CA ALA A 79 -0.94 -8.45 17.01
C ALA A 79 -1.72 -7.17 17.36
N VAL A 80 -2.38 -6.56 16.39
CA VAL A 80 -3.24 -5.39 16.63
C VAL A 80 -4.47 -5.77 17.46
N SER A 81 -5.10 -6.91 17.15
CA SER A 81 -6.23 -7.45 17.92
C SER A 81 -5.88 -7.63 19.39
N GLU A 82 -4.79 -8.32 19.70
CA GLU A 82 -4.31 -8.56 21.04
C GLU A 82 -3.92 -7.25 21.76
N ALA A 83 -3.25 -6.34 21.08
CA ALA A 83 -2.76 -5.09 21.66
C ALA A 83 -3.85 -4.05 21.90
N CYS A 84 -4.95 -4.09 21.16
CA CYS A 84 -6.05 -3.12 21.20
C CYS A 84 -7.35 -3.67 21.78
N GLY A 85 -7.45 -4.99 22.01
CA GLY A 85 -8.67 -5.63 22.50
C GLY A 85 -9.80 -5.64 21.45
N LEU A 86 -9.45 -5.75 20.17
CA LEU A 86 -10.40 -5.75 19.04
C LEU A 86 -10.58 -7.17 18.50
N ASP A 87 -11.75 -7.45 17.92
CA ASP A 87 -11.94 -8.68 17.15
C ASP A 87 -11.06 -8.64 15.90
N VAL A 88 -10.32 -9.71 15.63
CA VAL A 88 -9.44 -9.84 14.47
C VAL A 88 -10.19 -9.73 13.14
N SER A 89 -11.47 -10.10 13.09
CA SER A 89 -12.34 -9.98 11.92
C SER A 89 -12.67 -8.54 11.55
N HIS A 90 -12.53 -7.62 12.51
CA HIS A 90 -12.77 -6.18 12.32
C HIS A 90 -11.53 -5.40 11.86
N ILE A 91 -10.42 -6.09 11.60
CA ILE A 91 -9.16 -5.47 11.16
C ILE A 91 -8.90 -5.81 9.70
N CYS A 92 -8.92 -4.81 8.85
CA CYS A 92 -8.61 -4.91 7.42
C CYS A 92 -7.21 -4.37 7.15
N VAL A 93 -6.42 -5.12 6.37
CA VAL A 93 -5.09 -4.69 5.91
C VAL A 93 -5.08 -4.73 4.39
N SER A 94 -4.76 -3.61 3.77
CA SER A 94 -4.63 -3.44 2.33
C SER A 94 -3.27 -2.82 1.98
N CYS A 95 -2.90 -2.86 0.70
CA CYS A 95 -1.69 -2.20 0.23
C CYS A 95 -1.95 -1.42 -1.06
N SER A 96 -1.14 -0.39 -1.31
CA SER A 96 -1.17 0.39 -2.54
C SER A 96 -0.67 -0.40 -3.74
N HIS A 97 0.03 -1.51 -3.51
CA HIS A 97 0.66 -2.33 -4.54
C HIS A 97 1.80 -1.60 -5.28
N THR A 98 2.47 -0.63 -4.63
CA THR A 98 3.62 0.01 -5.25
C THR A 98 4.72 -1.02 -5.53
N HIS A 99 5.22 -1.04 -6.78
CA HIS A 99 6.33 -1.90 -7.17
C HIS A 99 7.71 -1.30 -6.80
N ASN A 100 7.73 -0.35 -5.89
CA ASN A 100 8.94 0.37 -5.46
C ASN A 100 9.08 0.39 -3.93
N SER A 101 8.64 -0.68 -3.27
CA SER A 101 8.78 -0.91 -1.83
C SER A 101 9.77 -2.04 -1.52
N PRO A 102 10.18 -2.20 -0.25
CA PRO A 102 10.94 -3.38 0.18
C PRO A 102 10.19 -4.69 -0.05
N VAL A 103 10.94 -5.80 -0.05
CA VAL A 103 10.37 -7.15 -0.10
C VAL A 103 9.66 -7.45 1.20
N VAL A 104 8.34 -7.66 1.12
CA VAL A 104 7.47 -7.99 2.25
C VAL A 104 6.82 -9.35 2.08
N SER A 105 6.73 -9.86 0.86
CA SER A 105 6.13 -11.16 0.57
C SER A 105 7.16 -12.24 0.27
N HIS A 106 6.74 -13.50 0.36
CA HIS A 106 7.52 -14.63 -0.12
C HIS A 106 7.45 -14.80 -1.65
N GLY A 107 6.77 -13.88 -2.35
CA GLY A 107 6.49 -13.99 -3.78
C GLY A 107 5.39 -15.01 -4.10
N MET A 108 5.03 -15.09 -5.38
CA MET A 108 3.92 -15.94 -5.83
C MET A 108 4.22 -17.44 -5.68
N ASN A 109 5.48 -17.84 -5.72
CA ASN A 109 5.94 -19.24 -5.65
C ASN A 109 6.88 -19.48 -4.46
N GLY A 110 6.98 -18.54 -3.51
CA GLY A 110 7.89 -18.62 -2.38
C GLY A 110 9.37 -18.37 -2.75
N GLU A 111 9.59 -17.65 -3.85
CA GLU A 111 10.93 -17.36 -4.37
C GLU A 111 11.62 -16.15 -3.74
N LEU A 112 10.89 -15.38 -2.92
CA LEU A 112 11.41 -14.21 -2.23
C LEU A 112 11.68 -14.50 -0.77
N ASP A 113 12.65 -13.77 -0.22
CA ASP A 113 12.98 -13.78 1.20
C ASP A 113 12.60 -12.42 1.79
N PRO A 114 11.47 -12.34 2.52
CA PRO A 114 11.00 -11.08 3.08
C PRO A 114 11.91 -10.58 4.20
N ASP A 115 12.03 -9.26 4.31
CA ASP A 115 12.71 -8.60 5.42
C ASP A 115 11.85 -8.69 6.70
N LEU A 116 12.14 -9.68 7.54
CA LEU A 116 11.36 -9.92 8.77
C LEU A 116 11.53 -8.79 9.80
N GLU A 117 12.68 -8.12 9.85
CA GLU A 117 12.89 -6.95 10.71
C GLU A 117 12.00 -5.79 10.25
N TYR A 118 11.85 -5.64 8.94
CA TYR A 118 10.91 -4.66 8.37
C TYR A 118 9.45 -5.01 8.69
N TRP A 119 9.08 -6.29 8.69
CA TRP A 119 7.75 -6.75 9.13
C TRP A 119 7.45 -6.33 10.56
N GLU A 120 8.37 -6.62 11.48
CA GLU A 120 8.23 -6.28 12.91
C GLU A 120 8.05 -4.77 13.08
N ARG A 121 8.83 -3.97 12.38
CA ARG A 121 8.70 -2.50 12.42
C ARG A 121 7.36 -2.01 11.90
N ILE A 122 6.83 -2.61 10.82
CA ILE A 122 5.47 -2.27 10.34
C ILE A 122 4.44 -2.65 11.38
N GLN A 123 4.53 -3.84 11.95
CA GLN A 123 3.60 -4.34 12.96
C GLN A 123 3.55 -3.42 14.19
N ASP A 124 4.69 -3.00 14.70
CA ASP A 124 4.78 -2.06 15.82
C ASP A 124 4.11 -0.73 15.50
N LYS A 125 4.32 -0.21 14.29
CA LYS A 125 3.68 1.03 13.84
C LYS A 125 2.17 0.88 13.67
N MET A 126 1.69 -0.27 13.20
CA MET A 126 0.25 -0.57 13.13
C MET A 126 -0.38 -0.57 14.53
N ILE A 127 0.26 -1.22 15.50
CA ILE A 127 -0.19 -1.24 16.89
C ILE A 127 -0.22 0.18 17.47
N TYR A 128 0.87 0.92 17.28
CA TYR A 128 0.98 2.29 17.77
C TYR A 128 -0.11 3.20 17.20
N SER A 129 -0.26 3.19 15.87
CA SER A 129 -1.22 4.06 15.18
C SER A 129 -2.67 3.69 15.52
N ALA A 130 -2.99 2.39 15.65
CA ALA A 130 -4.31 1.94 16.09
C ALA A 130 -4.63 2.41 17.50
N LYS A 131 -3.71 2.23 18.45
CA LYS A 131 -3.88 2.72 19.85
C LYS A 131 -4.04 4.24 19.90
N TRP A 132 -3.29 4.94 19.08
CA TRP A 132 -3.41 6.40 18.99
C TRP A 132 -4.77 6.81 18.43
N ALA A 133 -5.18 6.23 17.30
CA ALA A 133 -6.45 6.55 16.63
C ALA A 133 -7.67 6.23 17.52
N LEU A 134 -7.66 5.09 18.23
CA LEU A 134 -8.73 4.72 19.18
C LEU A 134 -8.92 5.76 20.30
N ARG A 135 -7.87 6.46 20.71
CA ARG A 135 -7.94 7.52 21.73
C ARG A 135 -8.34 8.87 21.18
N HIS A 136 -8.35 9.03 19.85
CA HIS A 136 -8.60 10.31 19.18
C HIS A 136 -9.79 10.25 18.22
N LEU A 137 -10.74 9.35 18.47
CA LEU A 137 -11.98 9.30 17.71
C LEU A 137 -12.74 10.62 17.79
N ARG A 138 -13.33 11.00 16.67
CA ARG A 138 -14.15 12.22 16.56
C ARG A 138 -15.45 11.88 15.86
N GLU A 139 -16.52 12.56 16.24
CA GLU A 139 -17.78 12.50 15.49
C GLU A 139 -17.56 13.01 14.06
N ALA A 140 -18.10 12.27 13.12
CA ALA A 140 -17.98 12.57 11.70
C ALA A 140 -19.25 12.23 10.94
N GLN A 141 -19.48 12.97 9.86
CA GLN A 141 -20.45 12.65 8.84
C GLN A 141 -19.72 12.04 7.65
N ALA A 142 -20.29 10.96 7.11
CA ALA A 142 -19.73 10.25 5.97
C ALA A 142 -20.52 10.55 4.70
N THR A 143 -19.83 10.82 3.61
CA THR A 143 -20.36 10.86 2.25
C THR A 143 -19.62 9.90 1.36
N LEU A 144 -20.33 9.25 0.45
CA LEU A 144 -19.75 8.37 -0.57
C LEU A 144 -20.01 8.98 -1.94
N ASP A 145 -18.95 9.31 -2.64
CA ASP A 145 -18.97 9.87 -3.98
C ASP A 145 -18.29 8.93 -4.96
N GLN A 146 -18.55 9.11 -6.25
CA GLN A 146 -17.90 8.39 -7.33
C GLN A 146 -17.53 9.34 -8.45
N VAL A 147 -16.30 9.24 -8.95
CA VAL A 147 -15.84 9.97 -10.14
C VAL A 147 -15.29 9.00 -11.17
N THR A 148 -15.41 9.36 -12.44
CA THR A 148 -14.84 8.62 -13.55
C THR A 148 -13.50 9.20 -13.93
N ILE A 149 -12.46 8.36 -14.03
CA ILE A 149 -11.09 8.76 -14.35
C ILE A 149 -10.70 8.18 -15.72
N ASN A 150 -10.91 8.96 -16.76
CA ASN A 150 -10.61 8.55 -18.12
C ASN A 150 -9.19 8.94 -18.55
N GLY A 151 -8.53 8.05 -19.31
CA GLY A 151 -7.28 8.34 -20.02
C GLY A 151 -6.01 8.30 -19.16
N PHE A 152 -6.09 7.96 -17.88
CA PHE A 152 -4.93 7.88 -16.97
C PHE A 152 -4.31 6.49 -16.93
N TYR A 153 -5.09 5.44 -17.19
CA TYR A 153 -4.64 4.06 -17.27
C TYR A 153 -5.52 3.28 -18.27
N ASN A 154 -5.16 2.05 -18.57
CA ASN A 154 -5.86 1.21 -19.52
C ASN A 154 -5.79 -0.27 -19.10
N ASN A 155 -6.56 -1.11 -19.80
CA ASN A 155 -6.46 -2.56 -19.65
C ASN A 155 -5.14 -3.06 -20.27
N ARG A 156 -4.15 -3.36 -19.45
CA ARG A 156 -2.83 -3.82 -19.86
C ARG A 156 -2.87 -5.14 -20.65
N ASN A 157 -3.75 -6.05 -20.26
CA ASN A 157 -3.84 -7.38 -20.86
C ASN A 157 -4.65 -7.37 -22.18
N ARG A 158 -5.58 -6.42 -22.30
CA ARG A 158 -6.49 -6.29 -23.44
C ARG A 158 -6.65 -4.81 -23.82
N PRO A 159 -5.65 -4.25 -24.53
CA PRO A 159 -5.70 -2.85 -24.92
C PRO A 159 -6.95 -2.53 -25.74
N GLY A 160 -7.67 -1.48 -25.35
CA GLY A 160 -8.91 -1.05 -26.02
C GLY A 160 -10.20 -1.69 -25.51
N GLU A 161 -10.11 -2.70 -24.61
CA GLU A 161 -11.28 -3.21 -23.89
C GLU A 161 -11.61 -2.36 -22.66
N GLU A 162 -12.84 -2.54 -22.17
CA GLU A 162 -13.31 -1.87 -20.96
C GLU A 162 -12.44 -2.22 -19.73
N TYR A 163 -12.32 -1.25 -18.85
CA TYR A 163 -11.65 -1.37 -17.55
C TYR A 163 -12.44 -0.59 -16.49
N ASN A 164 -12.20 -0.86 -15.23
CA ASN A 164 -12.79 -0.08 -14.16
C ASN A 164 -12.12 1.29 -14.08
N ASP A 165 -12.77 2.33 -14.59
CA ASP A 165 -12.33 3.72 -14.59
C ASP A 165 -12.94 4.55 -13.45
N ARG A 166 -13.60 3.89 -12.49
CA ARG A 166 -14.25 4.54 -11.36
C ARG A 166 -13.27 4.71 -10.20
N CYS A 167 -13.33 5.87 -9.58
CA CYS A 167 -12.75 6.12 -8.28
C CYS A 167 -13.89 6.37 -7.29
N GLU A 168 -14.01 5.55 -6.28
CA GLU A 168 -14.95 5.71 -5.18
C GLU A 168 -14.25 6.46 -4.05
N ILE A 169 -14.95 7.44 -3.47
CA ILE A 169 -14.38 8.38 -2.51
C ILE A 169 -15.28 8.41 -1.27
N LEU A 170 -14.80 7.82 -0.17
CA LEU A 170 -15.42 8.01 1.14
C LEU A 170 -14.79 9.25 1.78
N THR A 171 -15.60 10.28 2.02
CA THR A 171 -15.17 11.49 2.72
C THR A 171 -15.80 11.56 4.11
N LEU A 172 -14.95 11.72 5.12
CA LEU A 172 -15.38 11.97 6.49
C LEU A 172 -15.16 13.45 6.84
N ARG A 173 -16.18 14.10 7.39
CA ARG A 173 -16.15 15.51 7.78
C ARG A 173 -16.67 15.68 9.19
N THR A 174 -16.19 16.69 9.88
CA THR A 174 -16.78 17.16 11.14
C THR A 174 -18.18 17.74 10.91
N ALA A 175 -18.95 17.96 11.97
CA ALA A 175 -20.28 18.55 11.90
C ALA A 175 -20.31 19.95 11.28
N ASP A 176 -19.22 20.72 11.41
CA ASP A 176 -19.03 22.04 10.80
C ASP A 176 -18.44 21.97 9.37
N GLY A 177 -18.33 20.76 8.81
CA GLY A 177 -17.96 20.52 7.42
C GLY A 177 -16.46 20.44 7.11
N LEU A 178 -15.58 20.52 8.12
CA LEU A 178 -14.14 20.40 7.90
C LEU A 178 -13.77 18.95 7.51
N PRO A 179 -12.94 18.74 6.48
CA PRO A 179 -12.51 17.41 6.08
C PRO A 179 -11.61 16.80 7.16
N LEU A 180 -11.85 15.53 7.49
CA LEU A 180 -11.04 14.74 8.40
C LEU A 180 -10.20 13.70 7.64
N VAL A 181 -10.84 12.95 6.76
CA VAL A 181 -10.23 11.84 5.99
C VAL A 181 -10.94 11.71 4.66
N GLN A 182 -10.18 11.34 3.64
CA GLN A 182 -10.69 10.79 2.39
C GLN A 182 -10.05 9.42 2.16
N LEU A 183 -10.88 8.40 1.94
CA LEU A 183 -10.47 7.08 1.49
C LEU A 183 -10.85 6.93 0.02
N LEU A 184 -9.85 6.72 -0.84
CA LEU A 184 -10.03 6.55 -2.28
C LEU A 184 -9.83 5.09 -2.65
N ASN A 185 -10.78 4.53 -3.39
CA ASN A 185 -10.68 3.20 -3.99
C ASN A 185 -10.57 3.33 -5.51
N LEU A 186 -9.41 2.96 -6.04
CA LEU A 186 -9.04 3.14 -7.44
C LEU A 186 -8.36 1.88 -8.00
N ALA A 187 -8.90 1.33 -9.07
CA ALA A 187 -8.37 0.14 -9.74
C ALA A 187 -7.21 0.48 -10.70
N CYS A 188 -6.16 1.14 -10.19
CA CYS A 188 -5.00 1.55 -10.99
C CYS A 188 -3.71 0.94 -10.44
N HIS A 189 -2.95 0.27 -11.32
CA HIS A 189 -1.70 -0.39 -10.94
C HIS A 189 -0.56 0.64 -10.81
N PRO A 190 0.10 0.78 -9.63
CA PRO A 190 1.13 1.79 -9.39
C PRO A 190 2.49 1.38 -9.97
N THR A 191 2.62 1.49 -11.27
CA THR A 191 3.80 1.10 -12.05
C THR A 191 4.27 2.20 -13.00
N ILE A 192 4.03 3.46 -12.65
CA ILE A 192 4.39 4.62 -13.49
C ILE A 192 5.91 4.69 -13.69
N LEU A 193 6.68 4.46 -12.63
CA LEU A 193 8.14 4.59 -12.68
C LEU A 193 8.86 3.39 -13.32
N GLY A 194 8.21 2.25 -13.44
CA GLY A 194 8.76 1.09 -14.11
C GLY A 194 9.95 0.42 -13.39
N ALA A 195 10.49 -0.63 -14.04
CA ALA A 195 11.53 -1.50 -13.46
C ALA A 195 12.92 -0.83 -13.35
N GLN A 196 13.18 0.25 -14.09
CA GLN A 196 14.45 0.97 -14.04
C GLN A 196 14.60 1.86 -12.80
N ASN A 197 13.49 2.13 -12.09
CA ASN A 197 13.56 2.91 -10.87
C ASN A 197 14.24 2.11 -9.76
N LEU A 198 15.26 2.70 -9.14
CA LEU A 198 16.00 2.15 -8.00
C LEU A 198 15.79 2.97 -6.72
N TYR A 199 14.74 3.77 -6.66
CA TYR A 199 14.39 4.55 -5.48
C TYR A 199 13.10 4.02 -4.87
N ILE A 200 13.06 3.96 -3.56
CA ILE A 200 11.84 3.66 -2.79
C ILE A 200 10.83 4.79 -3.00
N THR A 201 9.58 4.44 -3.27
CA THR A 201 8.50 5.41 -3.52
C THR A 201 7.13 4.75 -3.49
N ALA A 202 6.11 5.50 -3.07
CA ALA A 202 4.70 5.11 -3.17
C ALA A 202 4.13 5.24 -4.60
N ASP A 203 4.99 5.55 -5.61
CA ASP A 203 4.61 5.79 -6.99
C ASP A 203 3.57 6.93 -7.08
N PHE A 204 2.56 6.83 -7.96
CA PHE A 204 1.56 7.89 -8.09
C PHE A 204 0.68 8.08 -6.85
N PHE A 205 0.49 7.05 -6.01
CA PHE A 205 -0.26 7.19 -4.75
C PHE A 205 0.40 8.18 -3.79
N GLY A 206 1.73 8.23 -3.75
CA GLY A 206 2.44 9.23 -2.97
C GLY A 206 2.18 10.67 -3.47
N VAL A 207 2.04 10.86 -4.79
CA VAL A 207 1.65 12.15 -5.37
C VAL A 207 0.19 12.47 -5.06
N LEU A 208 -0.70 11.50 -5.25
CA LEU A 208 -2.13 11.66 -5.01
C LEU A 208 -2.41 12.13 -3.57
N ARG A 209 -1.82 11.49 -2.56
CA ARG A 209 -1.99 11.88 -1.15
C ARG A 209 -1.56 13.30 -0.84
N ARG A 210 -0.56 13.83 -1.54
CA ARG A 210 -0.10 15.22 -1.34
C ARG A 210 -0.96 16.25 -2.06
N SER A 211 -1.88 15.81 -2.90
CA SER A 211 -2.71 16.67 -3.76
C SER A 211 -4.14 16.83 -3.24
N VAL A 212 -4.54 16.11 -2.21
CA VAL A 212 -5.87 16.13 -1.58
C VAL A 212 -5.84 16.68 -0.18
#